data_fcb26ae257be1e75b4e1d1cd107ff3c0
#
_entry.id   fcb26ae257be1e75b4e1d1cd107ff3c0
#
_cell.length_a   1.000
_cell.length_b   1.000
_cell.length_c   1.000
_cell.angle_alpha   90.00
_cell.angle_beta   90.00
_cell.angle_gamma   90.00
#
_symmetry.space_group_name_H-M   'P 1'
#
loop_
_entity.id
_entity.type
_entity.pdbx_description
1 polymer ?
#
loop_
_entity_poly.entity_id
_entity_poly.type
_entity_poly.pdbx_seq_one_letter_code
_entity_poly.pdbx_strand_id
1 'polypeptide(L)'
;MLGKVEICGVNTAKLPTLGADEMTELLRRSRAGDEHARETLIQGNLRLVLSVIQRFASRGENADDLFQVGCVGLIKAIDNFDVTQNVRFSTYGVPMIIGEIRRYLRDNSVIRVSRSMRDTAYRVLQAREKLQRENQREPTVEQIAKELDIPREEVVFAMDAVVDPVSLFDPVYSDGSDTVCVMDQVRDTRNTDESWLDRLALREAVSKLTPREQHILALRFYDGKTQMEVSSEIGISQAQVSRLEKNAISAIRKSI
;
A
#
# COMPACT_ATOMS: atom_id res chain seq x y z
N MET A 1 -21.86 17.99 13.02
CA MET A 1 -20.38 18.11 13.06
C MET A 1 -20.04 19.59 13.05
N LEU A 2 -19.46 20.09 14.12
CA LEU A 2 -18.86 21.42 14.12
C LEU A 2 -17.72 21.38 13.12
N GLY A 3 -17.86 22.10 12.01
CA GLY A 3 -16.84 22.14 10.96
C GLY A 3 -15.52 22.65 11.54
N LYS A 4 -14.41 22.01 11.18
CA LYS A 4 -13.06 22.48 11.51
C LYS A 4 -12.96 23.94 11.03
N VAL A 5 -12.75 24.87 11.94
CA VAL A 5 -12.76 26.32 11.64
C VAL A 5 -11.47 26.72 10.91
N GLU A 6 -10.42 25.92 11.05
CA GLU A 6 -9.12 26.15 10.44
C GLU A 6 -8.62 24.88 9.75
N ILE A 7 -8.27 24.98 8.48
CA ILE A 7 -7.69 23.92 7.63
C ILE A 7 -6.45 24.49 6.96
N CYS A 8 -5.29 23.89 7.13
CA CYS A 8 -4.01 24.34 6.58
C CYS A 8 -3.70 25.82 6.88
N GLY A 9 -4.04 26.32 8.08
CA GLY A 9 -3.87 27.72 8.43
C GLY A 9 -4.90 28.68 7.82
N VAL A 10 -5.87 28.17 7.05
CA VAL A 10 -6.92 28.96 6.44
C VAL A 10 -8.18 28.94 7.31
N ASN A 11 -8.66 30.14 7.73
CA ASN A 11 -9.92 30.27 8.47
C ASN A 11 -11.10 30.04 7.52
N THR A 12 -11.74 28.90 7.63
CA THR A 12 -12.83 28.47 6.73
C THR A 12 -14.12 29.31 6.89
N ALA A 13 -14.29 30.02 8.01
CA ALA A 13 -15.48 30.84 8.27
C ALA A 13 -15.44 32.17 7.54
N LYS A 14 -14.24 32.70 7.22
CA LYS A 14 -14.04 34.04 6.64
C LYS A 14 -13.65 34.01 5.16
N LEU A 15 -13.87 32.89 4.47
CA LEU A 15 -13.50 32.77 3.05
C LEU A 15 -14.38 33.71 2.19
N PRO A 16 -13.76 34.49 1.29
CA PRO A 16 -14.49 35.34 0.35
C PRO A 16 -15.28 34.48 -0.64
N THR A 17 -16.32 35.09 -1.23
CA THR A 17 -17.08 34.48 -2.33
C THR A 17 -17.19 35.51 -3.44
N LEU A 18 -16.98 35.05 -4.68
CA LEU A 18 -17.01 35.89 -5.88
C LEU A 18 -18.38 35.79 -6.54
N GLY A 19 -18.87 36.93 -7.06
CA GLY A 19 -20.04 36.98 -7.92
C GLY A 19 -19.76 36.38 -9.32
N ALA A 20 -20.81 36.06 -10.08
CA ALA A 20 -20.64 35.43 -11.40
C ALA A 20 -19.93 36.34 -12.41
N ASP A 21 -20.28 37.64 -12.42
CA ASP A 21 -19.68 38.63 -13.34
C ASP A 21 -18.24 38.92 -12.96
N GLU A 22 -17.97 39.08 -11.66
CA GLU A 22 -16.62 39.26 -11.11
C GLU A 22 -15.71 38.05 -11.42
N MET A 23 -16.23 36.83 -11.27
CA MET A 23 -15.54 35.61 -11.62
C MET A 23 -15.11 35.60 -13.11
N THR A 24 -16.01 35.99 -14.01
CA THR A 24 -15.75 36.01 -15.44
C THR A 24 -14.68 37.04 -15.79
N GLU A 25 -14.73 38.21 -15.19
CA GLU A 25 -13.74 39.25 -15.41
C GLU A 25 -12.36 38.90 -14.86
N LEU A 26 -12.29 38.34 -13.65
CA LEU A 26 -11.04 37.86 -13.07
C LEU A 26 -10.43 36.72 -13.89
N LEU A 27 -11.23 35.81 -14.45
CA LEU A 27 -10.75 34.75 -15.35
C LEU A 27 -10.13 35.32 -16.62
N ARG A 28 -10.70 36.37 -17.21
CA ARG A 28 -10.10 37.03 -18.39
C ARG A 28 -8.77 37.69 -18.05
N ARG A 29 -8.71 38.39 -16.90
CA ARG A 29 -7.48 39.06 -16.44
C ARG A 29 -6.39 38.06 -16.10
N SER A 30 -6.72 36.97 -15.41
CA SER A 30 -5.79 35.88 -15.11
C SER A 30 -5.20 35.26 -16.38
N ARG A 31 -6.01 35.06 -17.43
CA ARG A 31 -5.52 34.59 -18.74
C ARG A 31 -4.61 35.60 -19.44
N ALA A 32 -4.79 36.90 -19.18
CA ALA A 32 -3.89 37.94 -19.69
C ALA A 32 -2.57 38.05 -18.90
N GLY A 33 -2.36 37.19 -17.88
CA GLY A 33 -1.13 37.15 -17.08
C GLY A 33 -1.20 37.96 -15.77
N ASP A 34 -2.39 38.42 -15.34
CA ASP A 34 -2.55 39.10 -14.07
C ASP A 34 -2.53 38.12 -12.90
N GLU A 35 -1.38 38.05 -12.20
CA GLU A 35 -1.18 37.15 -11.04
C GLU A 35 -2.09 37.50 -9.88
N HIS A 36 -2.38 38.82 -9.66
CA HIS A 36 -3.26 39.23 -8.58
C HIS A 36 -4.71 38.77 -8.82
N ALA A 37 -5.18 38.82 -10.06
CA ALA A 37 -6.48 38.29 -10.44
C ALA A 37 -6.52 36.74 -10.23
N ARG A 38 -5.44 36.05 -10.53
CA ARG A 38 -5.30 34.60 -10.32
C ARG A 38 -5.36 34.25 -8.83
N GLU A 39 -4.65 34.96 -7.98
CA GLU A 39 -4.70 34.77 -6.51
C GLU A 39 -6.12 35.03 -5.95
N THR A 40 -6.76 36.09 -6.40
CA THR A 40 -8.13 36.43 -6.00
C THR A 40 -9.13 35.34 -6.39
N LEU A 41 -8.96 34.74 -7.59
CA LEU A 41 -9.75 33.61 -8.05
C LEU A 41 -9.57 32.39 -7.16
N ILE A 42 -8.33 32.06 -6.80
CA ILE A 42 -8.04 30.93 -5.93
C ILE A 42 -8.71 31.12 -4.58
N GLN A 43 -8.48 32.28 -3.93
CA GLN A 43 -9.04 32.59 -2.61
C GLN A 43 -10.57 32.58 -2.61
N GLY A 44 -11.19 33.17 -3.63
CA GLY A 44 -12.64 33.24 -3.76
C GLY A 44 -13.34 31.90 -4.04
N ASN A 45 -12.56 30.88 -4.45
CA ASN A 45 -13.09 29.54 -4.74
C ASN A 45 -12.70 28.48 -3.72
N LEU A 46 -11.98 28.81 -2.64
CA LEU A 46 -11.62 27.81 -1.60
C LEU A 46 -12.85 27.19 -0.94
N ARG A 47 -13.97 27.92 -0.83
CA ARG A 47 -15.25 27.36 -0.36
C ARG A 47 -15.76 26.22 -1.26
N LEU A 48 -15.52 26.30 -2.57
CA LEU A 48 -15.89 25.25 -3.50
C LEU A 48 -15.08 23.97 -3.20
N VAL A 49 -13.77 24.11 -2.94
CA VAL A 49 -12.91 22.98 -2.54
C VAL A 49 -13.45 22.35 -1.26
N LEU A 50 -13.77 23.16 -0.22
CA LEU A 50 -14.32 22.64 1.04
C LEU A 50 -15.61 21.85 0.84
N SER A 51 -16.50 22.30 -0.03
CA SER A 51 -17.75 21.58 -0.33
C SER A 51 -17.51 20.23 -1.01
N VAL A 52 -16.45 20.13 -1.80
CA VAL A 52 -16.07 18.89 -2.50
C VAL A 52 -15.43 17.90 -1.53
N ILE A 53 -14.49 18.34 -0.68
CA ILE A 53 -13.77 17.42 0.24
C ILE A 53 -14.71 16.79 1.27
N GLN A 54 -15.81 17.45 1.65
CA GLN A 54 -16.82 16.87 2.56
C GLN A 54 -17.36 15.52 2.05
N ARG A 55 -17.43 15.32 0.72
CA ARG A 55 -17.86 14.04 0.12
C ARG A 55 -16.86 12.90 0.33
N PHE A 56 -15.62 13.22 0.70
CA PHE A 56 -14.54 12.27 0.93
C PHE A 56 -14.20 12.09 2.41
N ALA A 57 -14.91 12.77 3.33
CA ALA A 57 -14.64 12.73 4.77
C ALA A 57 -14.71 11.32 5.38
N SER A 58 -15.48 10.41 4.77
CA SER A 58 -15.62 9.02 5.22
C SER A 58 -14.47 8.09 4.82
N ARG A 59 -13.47 8.60 4.06
CA ARG A 59 -12.36 7.79 3.54
C ARG A 59 -11.19 7.61 4.50
N GLY A 60 -11.24 8.22 5.71
CA GLY A 60 -10.19 8.11 6.71
C GLY A 60 -8.95 9.00 6.48
N GLU A 61 -8.91 9.71 5.35
CA GLU A 61 -7.80 10.59 5.01
C GLU A 61 -7.83 11.91 5.79
N ASN A 62 -6.65 12.52 5.97
CA ASN A 62 -6.56 13.82 6.63
C ASN A 62 -7.26 14.91 5.79
N ALA A 63 -8.14 15.68 6.44
CA ALA A 63 -8.86 16.76 5.78
C ALA A 63 -7.92 17.85 5.22
N ASP A 64 -6.76 18.08 5.85
CA ASP A 64 -5.76 19.05 5.41
C ASP A 64 -5.12 18.60 4.08
N ASP A 65 -4.80 17.32 3.94
CA ASP A 65 -4.22 16.75 2.71
C ASP A 65 -5.23 16.78 1.56
N LEU A 66 -6.48 16.37 1.84
CA LEU A 66 -7.55 16.47 0.85
C LEU A 66 -7.81 17.89 0.39
N PHE A 67 -7.70 18.87 1.30
CA PHE A 67 -7.86 20.27 0.97
C PHE A 67 -6.73 20.78 0.07
N GLN A 68 -5.47 20.47 0.40
CA GLN A 68 -4.32 20.84 -0.43
C GLN A 68 -4.41 20.25 -1.83
N VAL A 69 -4.72 18.98 -1.93
CA VAL A 69 -4.91 18.29 -3.24
C VAL A 69 -6.09 18.90 -4.00
N GLY A 70 -7.18 19.21 -3.30
CA GLY A 70 -8.33 19.91 -3.88
C GLY A 70 -7.97 21.29 -4.41
N CYS A 71 -7.11 22.04 -3.71
CA CYS A 71 -6.59 23.32 -4.18
C CYS A 71 -5.72 23.18 -5.44
N VAL A 72 -4.91 22.11 -5.56
CA VAL A 72 -4.19 21.82 -6.81
C VAL A 72 -5.16 21.58 -7.96
N GLY A 73 -6.27 20.85 -7.72
CA GLY A 73 -7.33 20.66 -8.70
C GLY A 73 -8.03 21.97 -9.10
N LEU A 74 -8.27 22.86 -8.14
CA LEU A 74 -8.82 24.20 -8.37
C LEU A 74 -7.88 25.05 -9.23
N ILE A 75 -6.59 25.09 -8.92
CA ILE A 75 -5.58 25.85 -9.68
C ILE A 75 -5.55 25.36 -11.14
N LYS A 76 -5.50 24.05 -11.36
CA LYS A 76 -5.56 23.46 -12.71
C LYS A 76 -6.86 23.84 -13.43
N ALA A 77 -7.97 23.91 -12.71
CA ALA A 77 -9.25 24.32 -13.28
C ALA A 77 -9.23 25.79 -13.70
N ILE A 78 -8.68 26.71 -12.90
CA ILE A 78 -8.54 28.12 -13.21
C ILE A 78 -7.65 28.30 -14.44
N ASP A 79 -6.50 27.64 -14.49
CA ASP A 79 -5.51 27.77 -15.56
C ASP A 79 -6.03 27.23 -16.91
N ASN A 80 -6.91 26.22 -16.90
CA ASN A 80 -7.41 25.56 -18.10
C ASN A 80 -8.85 25.92 -18.50
N PHE A 81 -9.57 26.73 -17.68
CA PHE A 81 -10.97 27.07 -17.95
C PHE A 81 -11.10 27.96 -19.18
N ASP A 82 -11.97 27.59 -20.12
CA ASP A 82 -12.28 28.39 -21.30
C ASP A 82 -13.50 29.27 -21.05
N VAL A 83 -13.27 30.59 -20.94
CA VAL A 83 -14.31 31.63 -20.74
C VAL A 83 -15.25 31.80 -21.93
N THR A 84 -14.90 31.27 -23.11
CA THR A 84 -15.76 31.37 -24.30
C THR A 84 -16.89 30.35 -24.28
N GLN A 85 -16.74 29.29 -23.48
CA GLN A 85 -17.80 28.32 -23.28
C GLN A 85 -18.84 28.90 -22.29
N ASN A 86 -20.07 28.90 -22.69
CA ASN A 86 -21.18 29.48 -21.90
C ASN A 86 -21.61 28.55 -20.74
N VAL A 87 -20.63 28.16 -19.89
CA VAL A 87 -20.81 27.31 -18.70
C VAL A 87 -20.27 28.00 -17.47
N ARG A 88 -20.85 27.71 -16.31
CA ARG A 88 -20.34 28.25 -15.04
C ARG A 88 -19.01 27.60 -14.68
N PHE A 89 -18.07 28.36 -14.14
CA PHE A 89 -16.79 27.87 -13.67
C PHE A 89 -16.93 26.64 -12.73
N SER A 90 -17.88 26.66 -11.80
CA SER A 90 -18.11 25.55 -10.88
C SER A 90 -18.45 24.22 -11.58
N THR A 91 -19.12 24.27 -12.73
CA THR A 91 -19.45 23.09 -13.53
C THR A 91 -18.19 22.40 -14.08
N TYR A 92 -17.17 23.18 -14.41
CA TYR A 92 -15.86 22.68 -14.84
C TYR A 92 -14.92 22.39 -13.66
N GLY A 93 -14.88 23.27 -12.65
CA GLY A 93 -13.97 23.18 -11.52
C GLY A 93 -14.23 21.97 -10.60
N VAL A 94 -15.51 21.68 -10.31
CA VAL A 94 -15.84 20.54 -9.41
C VAL A 94 -15.34 19.20 -9.94
N PRO A 95 -15.56 18.80 -11.20
CA PRO A 95 -14.97 17.57 -11.76
C PRO A 95 -13.44 17.54 -11.70
N MET A 96 -12.77 18.66 -11.94
CA MET A 96 -11.32 18.78 -11.88
C MET A 96 -10.80 18.54 -10.46
N ILE A 97 -11.41 19.19 -9.44
CA ILE A 97 -11.08 18.99 -8.02
C ILE A 97 -11.31 17.53 -7.63
N ILE A 98 -12.46 16.94 -7.97
CA ILE A 98 -12.77 15.53 -7.71
C ILE A 98 -11.75 14.61 -8.38
N GLY A 99 -11.36 14.94 -9.61
CA GLY A 99 -10.36 14.16 -10.37
C GLY A 99 -9.01 14.08 -9.66
N GLU A 100 -8.50 15.22 -9.17
CA GLU A 100 -7.24 15.27 -8.42
C GLU A 100 -7.35 14.54 -7.07
N ILE A 101 -8.43 14.72 -6.33
CA ILE A 101 -8.64 14.01 -5.07
C ILE A 101 -8.70 12.49 -5.30
N ARG A 102 -9.45 12.03 -6.30
CA ARG A 102 -9.51 10.59 -6.64
C ARG A 102 -8.16 10.04 -7.08
N ARG A 103 -7.38 10.84 -7.79
CA ARG A 103 -6.02 10.48 -8.18
C ARG A 103 -5.13 10.32 -6.96
N TYR A 104 -5.14 11.29 -6.05
CA TYR A 104 -4.41 11.25 -4.79
C TYR A 104 -4.78 10.00 -3.98
N LEU A 105 -6.06 9.77 -3.71
CA LEU A 105 -6.55 8.60 -2.95
C LEU A 105 -6.10 7.26 -3.56
N ARG A 106 -6.00 7.21 -4.88
CA ARG A 106 -5.52 6.01 -5.58
C ARG A 106 -4.02 5.83 -5.43
N ASP A 107 -3.26 6.92 -5.56
CA ASP A 107 -1.80 6.89 -5.62
C ASP A 107 -1.18 6.85 -4.21
N ASN A 108 -1.91 7.29 -3.17
CA ASN A 108 -1.52 7.32 -1.76
C ASN A 108 -1.90 6.05 -0.98
N SER A 109 -2.51 5.05 -1.62
CA SER A 109 -2.81 3.79 -0.93
C SER A 109 -1.52 3.05 -0.53
N VAL A 110 -1.48 2.51 0.70
CA VAL A 110 -0.33 1.78 1.29
C VAL A 110 0.13 0.64 0.38
N ILE A 111 -0.83 -0.08 -0.23
CA ILE A 111 -0.55 -1.12 -1.21
C ILE A 111 -0.94 -0.62 -2.60
N ARG A 112 0.03 -0.64 -3.52
CA ARG A 112 -0.21 -0.25 -4.91
C ARG A 112 -0.95 -1.34 -5.67
N VAL A 113 -2.22 -1.10 -5.98
CA VAL A 113 -3.07 -1.97 -6.80
C VAL A 113 -3.19 -1.41 -8.21
N SER A 114 -3.10 -2.26 -9.24
CA SER A 114 -3.28 -1.86 -10.63
C SER A 114 -4.69 -1.29 -10.87
N ARG A 115 -4.83 -0.42 -11.90
CA ARG A 115 -6.15 0.17 -12.23
C ARG A 115 -7.17 -0.90 -12.62
N SER A 116 -6.78 -1.83 -13.48
CA SER A 116 -7.65 -2.93 -13.92
C SER A 116 -8.15 -3.75 -12.74
N MET A 117 -7.28 -4.12 -11.80
CA MET A 117 -7.64 -4.89 -10.62
C MET A 117 -8.61 -4.12 -9.71
N ARG A 118 -8.39 -2.82 -9.53
CA ARG A 118 -9.28 -1.95 -8.73
C ARG A 118 -10.65 -1.77 -9.40
N ASP A 119 -10.69 -1.65 -10.72
CA ASP A 119 -11.94 -1.57 -11.48
C ASP A 119 -12.70 -2.90 -11.41
N THR A 120 -12.01 -4.04 -11.52
CA THR A 120 -12.61 -5.36 -11.29
C THR A 120 -13.14 -5.50 -9.86
N ALA A 121 -12.37 -5.09 -8.84
CA ALA A 121 -12.81 -5.11 -7.45
C ALA A 121 -14.05 -4.25 -7.21
N TYR A 122 -14.13 -3.06 -7.81
CA TYR A 122 -15.33 -2.21 -7.73
C TYR A 122 -16.56 -2.89 -8.34
N ARG A 123 -16.41 -3.52 -9.52
CA ARG A 123 -17.49 -4.29 -10.16
C ARG A 123 -17.92 -5.46 -9.29
N VAL A 124 -16.98 -6.18 -8.68
CA VAL A 124 -17.22 -7.29 -7.75
C VAL A 124 -18.04 -6.84 -6.54
N LEU A 125 -17.64 -5.72 -5.91
CA LEU A 125 -18.37 -5.15 -4.77
C LEU A 125 -19.80 -4.72 -5.16
N GLN A 126 -19.97 -4.09 -6.31
CA GLN A 126 -21.31 -3.73 -6.81
C GLN A 126 -22.18 -4.95 -7.08
N ALA A 127 -21.64 -5.99 -7.72
CA ALA A 127 -22.35 -7.24 -7.97
C ALA A 127 -22.73 -7.94 -6.66
N ARG A 128 -21.81 -7.96 -5.68
CA ARG A 128 -22.07 -8.49 -4.33
C ARG A 128 -23.23 -7.76 -3.66
N GLU A 129 -23.22 -6.43 -3.65
CA GLU A 129 -24.31 -5.64 -3.06
C GLU A 129 -25.65 -5.87 -3.79
N LYS A 130 -25.63 -5.94 -5.12
CA LYS A 130 -26.83 -6.21 -5.94
C LYS A 130 -27.42 -7.57 -5.58
N LEU A 131 -26.62 -8.63 -5.65
CA LEU A 131 -27.06 -10.00 -5.35
C LEU A 131 -27.51 -10.16 -3.89
N GLN A 132 -26.85 -9.46 -2.95
CA GLN A 132 -27.27 -9.47 -1.55
C GLN A 132 -28.63 -8.82 -1.33
N ARG A 133 -28.92 -7.72 -2.04
CA ARG A 133 -30.25 -7.08 -2.00
C ARG A 133 -31.35 -7.95 -2.62
N GLU A 134 -31.04 -8.64 -3.74
CA GLU A 134 -31.99 -9.50 -4.43
C GLU A 134 -32.28 -10.78 -3.66
N ASN A 135 -31.27 -11.43 -3.11
CA ASN A 135 -31.40 -12.75 -2.49
C ASN A 135 -31.54 -12.71 -0.96
N GLN A 136 -31.38 -11.54 -0.32
CA GLN A 136 -31.35 -11.34 1.14
C GLN A 136 -30.36 -12.27 1.87
N ARG A 137 -29.35 -12.73 1.16
CA ARG A 137 -28.24 -13.57 1.63
C ARG A 137 -26.93 -13.08 1.05
N GLU A 138 -25.83 -13.33 1.77
CA GLU A 138 -24.50 -13.06 1.23
C GLU A 138 -24.24 -13.98 0.02
N PRO A 139 -23.90 -13.40 -1.17
CA PRO A 139 -23.66 -14.19 -2.37
C PRO A 139 -22.35 -14.95 -2.27
N THR A 140 -22.30 -16.14 -2.87
CA THR A 140 -21.05 -16.90 -3.00
C THR A 140 -20.15 -16.33 -4.10
N VAL A 141 -18.85 -16.65 -4.04
CA VAL A 141 -17.88 -16.24 -5.06
C VAL A 141 -18.30 -16.71 -6.47
N GLU A 142 -18.88 -17.92 -6.57
CA GLU A 142 -19.39 -18.47 -7.83
C GLU A 142 -20.57 -17.67 -8.39
N GLN A 143 -21.46 -17.18 -7.54
CA GLN A 143 -22.58 -16.34 -7.97
C GLN A 143 -22.11 -15.00 -8.50
N ILE A 144 -21.13 -14.38 -7.84
CA ILE A 144 -20.53 -13.13 -8.29
C ILE A 144 -19.77 -13.32 -9.60
N ALA A 145 -18.98 -14.39 -9.73
CA ALA A 145 -18.24 -14.74 -10.93
C ALA A 145 -19.18 -14.92 -12.14
N LYS A 146 -20.33 -15.61 -11.93
CA LYS A 146 -21.36 -15.80 -12.94
C LYS A 146 -22.07 -14.52 -13.33
N GLU A 147 -22.36 -13.65 -12.37
CA GLU A 147 -23.00 -12.34 -12.64
C GLU A 147 -22.11 -11.41 -13.47
N LEU A 148 -20.79 -11.45 -13.25
CA LEU A 148 -19.84 -10.60 -13.93
C LEU A 148 -19.20 -11.23 -15.17
N ASP A 149 -19.46 -12.50 -15.43
CA ASP A 149 -18.84 -13.30 -16.49
C ASP A 149 -17.31 -13.27 -16.45
N ILE A 150 -16.74 -13.49 -15.25
CA ILE A 150 -15.29 -13.54 -14.99
C ILE A 150 -14.92 -14.82 -14.23
N PRO A 151 -13.67 -15.29 -14.33
CA PRO A 151 -13.20 -16.45 -13.58
C PRO A 151 -13.32 -16.24 -12.05
N ARG A 152 -13.60 -17.32 -11.32
CA ARG A 152 -13.68 -17.32 -9.86
C ARG A 152 -12.40 -16.80 -9.20
N GLU A 153 -11.26 -17.21 -9.72
CA GLU A 153 -9.93 -16.78 -9.24
C GLU A 153 -9.78 -15.26 -9.33
N GLU A 154 -10.26 -14.64 -10.41
CA GLU A 154 -10.19 -13.19 -10.59
C GLU A 154 -11.07 -12.44 -9.58
N VAL A 155 -12.25 -13.00 -9.22
CA VAL A 155 -13.08 -12.44 -8.14
C VAL A 155 -12.34 -12.45 -6.82
N VAL A 156 -11.71 -13.58 -6.45
CA VAL A 156 -10.94 -13.71 -5.19
C VAL A 156 -9.78 -12.74 -5.18
N PHE A 157 -8.95 -12.71 -6.22
CA PHE A 157 -7.83 -11.78 -6.32
C PHE A 157 -8.26 -10.31 -6.25
N ALA A 158 -9.39 -9.97 -6.87
CA ALA A 158 -9.90 -8.61 -6.82
C ALA A 158 -10.39 -8.23 -5.41
N MET A 159 -11.03 -9.14 -4.71
CA MET A 159 -11.46 -8.92 -3.32
C MET A 159 -10.28 -8.75 -2.38
N ASP A 160 -9.26 -9.62 -2.48
CA ASP A 160 -8.06 -9.57 -1.64
C ASP A 160 -7.22 -8.31 -1.90
N ALA A 161 -7.18 -7.84 -3.15
CA ALA A 161 -6.39 -6.67 -3.54
C ALA A 161 -6.90 -5.34 -2.93
N VAL A 162 -8.14 -5.28 -2.45
CA VAL A 162 -8.79 -4.05 -1.92
C VAL A 162 -8.92 -4.10 -0.40
N VAL A 163 -8.42 -5.15 0.25
CA VAL A 163 -8.41 -5.23 1.72
C VAL A 163 -7.39 -4.24 2.27
N ASP A 164 -7.85 -3.35 3.14
CA ASP A 164 -6.97 -2.41 3.82
C ASP A 164 -6.06 -3.17 4.81
N PRO A 165 -4.75 -2.87 4.83
CA PRO A 165 -3.84 -3.49 5.78
C PRO A 165 -4.17 -3.05 7.20
N VAL A 166 -4.12 -3.99 8.13
CA VAL A 166 -4.29 -3.75 9.56
C VAL A 166 -2.93 -3.44 10.18
N SER A 167 -2.87 -2.48 11.11
CA SER A 167 -1.63 -2.18 11.82
C SER A 167 -1.23 -3.35 12.73
N LEU A 168 0.05 -3.71 12.73
CA LEU A 168 0.59 -4.70 13.67
C LEU A 168 0.49 -4.24 15.13
N PHE A 169 0.38 -2.94 15.35
CA PHE A 169 0.25 -2.34 16.68
C PHE A 169 -1.20 -2.10 17.09
N ASP A 170 -2.17 -2.49 16.25
CA ASP A 170 -3.57 -2.40 16.65
C ASP A 170 -3.85 -3.32 17.83
N PRO A 171 -4.52 -2.83 18.89
CA PRO A 171 -4.86 -3.63 20.04
C PRO A 171 -5.93 -4.66 19.68
N VAL A 172 -5.63 -5.93 19.90
CA VAL A 172 -6.62 -7.03 19.78
C VAL A 172 -7.38 -7.19 21.08
N TYR A 173 -6.68 -7.04 22.20
CA TYR A 173 -7.23 -7.13 23.55
C TYR A 173 -6.53 -6.11 24.46
N SER A 174 -7.31 -5.39 25.26
CA SER A 174 -6.80 -4.45 26.24
C SER A 174 -7.49 -4.71 27.59
N ASP A 175 -6.73 -5.14 28.57
CA ASP A 175 -7.19 -5.35 29.94
C ASP A 175 -6.37 -4.47 30.90
N GLY A 176 -6.75 -3.20 30.97
CA GLY A 176 -6.23 -2.22 31.92
C GLY A 176 -4.75 -1.88 31.81
N SER A 177 -3.83 -2.81 32.10
CA SER A 177 -2.38 -2.57 32.11
C SER A 177 -1.64 -3.17 30.92
N ASP A 178 -2.14 -4.26 30.37
CA ASP A 178 -1.48 -4.98 29.27
C ASP A 178 -2.32 -4.95 28.01
N THR A 179 -1.71 -4.45 26.94
CA THR A 179 -2.33 -4.39 25.61
C THR A 179 -1.67 -5.44 24.72
N VAL A 180 -2.45 -6.43 24.29
CA VAL A 180 -2.01 -7.43 23.31
C VAL A 180 -2.29 -6.88 21.91
N CYS A 181 -1.24 -6.72 21.12
CA CYS A 181 -1.31 -6.23 19.75
C CYS A 181 -1.43 -7.39 18.74
N VAL A 182 -1.82 -7.07 17.50
CA VAL A 182 -1.83 -8.03 16.37
C VAL A 182 -0.46 -8.69 16.21
N MET A 183 0.62 -7.93 16.40
CA MET A 183 2.00 -8.41 16.30
C MET A 183 2.28 -9.59 17.25
N ASP A 184 1.72 -9.56 18.47
CA ASP A 184 1.94 -10.60 19.48
C ASP A 184 1.26 -11.93 19.13
N GLN A 185 0.30 -11.90 18.20
CA GLN A 185 -0.39 -13.08 17.69
C GLN A 185 0.26 -13.67 16.42
N VAL A 186 1.18 -12.94 15.78
CA VAL A 186 1.85 -13.41 14.56
C VAL A 186 2.95 -14.39 14.94
N ARG A 187 2.75 -15.66 14.61
CA ARG A 187 3.72 -16.72 14.87
C ARG A 187 4.94 -16.59 13.93
N ASP A 188 6.15 -16.63 14.49
CA ASP A 188 7.37 -16.79 13.71
C ASP A 188 7.53 -18.24 13.25
N THR A 189 7.28 -18.46 11.96
CA THR A 189 7.40 -19.80 11.34
C THR A 189 8.83 -20.15 10.91
N ARG A 190 9.75 -19.16 10.91
CA ARG A 190 11.15 -19.37 10.47
C ARG A 190 12.09 -19.73 11.61
N ASN A 191 11.82 -19.23 12.83
CA ASN A 191 12.62 -19.47 14.01
C ASN A 191 11.82 -20.31 15.01
N THR A 192 11.45 -21.52 14.60
CA THR A 192 10.80 -22.48 15.51
C THR A 192 11.81 -23.09 16.48
N ASP A 193 11.33 -23.54 17.63
CA ASP A 193 12.16 -24.22 18.63
C ASP A 193 12.86 -25.45 18.02
N GLU A 194 12.18 -26.15 17.12
CA GLU A 194 12.78 -27.27 16.35
C GLU A 194 13.97 -26.82 15.51
N SER A 195 13.84 -25.72 14.76
CA SER A 195 14.94 -25.21 13.93
C SER A 195 16.13 -24.72 14.76
N TRP A 196 15.87 -24.22 15.97
CA TRP A 196 16.91 -23.82 16.90
C TRP A 196 17.62 -25.05 17.49
N LEU A 197 16.87 -26.07 17.91
CA LEU A 197 17.41 -27.33 18.39
C LEU A 197 18.25 -28.04 17.32
N ASP A 198 17.77 -28.09 16.09
CA ASP A 198 18.52 -28.66 14.95
C ASP A 198 19.84 -27.94 14.72
N ARG A 199 19.85 -26.60 14.80
CA ARG A 199 21.09 -25.81 14.68
C ARG A 199 22.07 -26.10 15.84
N LEU A 200 21.55 -26.25 17.05
CA LEU A 200 22.37 -26.56 18.21
C LEU A 200 22.97 -27.97 18.09
N ALA A 201 22.16 -28.97 17.74
CA ALA A 201 22.59 -30.33 17.52
C ALA A 201 23.61 -30.43 16.38
N LEU A 202 23.38 -29.72 15.26
CA LEU A 202 24.34 -29.62 14.17
C LEU A 202 25.67 -29.02 14.63
N ARG A 203 25.66 -27.93 15.38
CA ARG A 203 26.87 -27.28 15.91
C ARG A 203 27.64 -28.21 16.83
N GLU A 204 26.95 -28.95 17.69
CA GLU A 204 27.58 -29.96 18.56
C GLU A 204 28.15 -31.11 17.76
N ALA A 205 27.44 -31.63 16.78
CA ALA A 205 27.93 -32.70 15.90
C ALA A 205 29.19 -32.28 15.12
N VAL A 206 29.22 -31.06 14.59
CA VAL A 206 30.39 -30.51 13.88
C VAL A 206 31.57 -30.34 14.86
N SER A 207 31.34 -29.89 16.10
CA SER A 207 32.42 -29.73 17.07
C SER A 207 33.13 -31.03 17.47
N LYS A 208 32.45 -32.18 17.31
CA LYS A 208 33.01 -33.51 17.57
C LYS A 208 33.88 -34.06 16.42
N LEU A 209 33.86 -33.42 15.26
CA LEU A 209 34.69 -33.78 14.11
C LEU A 209 36.16 -33.38 14.33
N THR A 210 37.06 -34.03 13.62
CA THR A 210 38.47 -33.60 13.61
C THR A 210 38.65 -32.20 12.99
N PRO A 211 39.65 -31.41 13.42
CA PRO A 211 39.88 -30.07 12.85
C PRO A 211 40.04 -30.09 11.33
N ARG A 212 40.57 -31.17 10.76
CA ARG A 212 40.74 -31.33 9.33
C ARG A 212 39.41 -31.53 8.60
N GLU A 213 38.50 -32.33 9.16
CA GLU A 213 37.14 -32.52 8.63
C GLU A 213 36.30 -31.25 8.75
N GLN A 214 36.39 -30.54 9.88
CA GLN A 214 35.74 -29.26 10.05
C GLN A 214 36.19 -28.24 8.99
N HIS A 215 37.49 -28.16 8.73
CA HIS A 215 38.06 -27.27 7.73
C HIS A 215 37.60 -27.60 6.31
N ILE A 216 37.57 -28.92 5.95
CA ILE A 216 37.04 -29.37 4.66
C ILE A 216 35.56 -28.99 4.50
N LEU A 217 34.74 -29.24 5.53
CA LEU A 217 33.32 -28.85 5.48
C LEU A 217 33.12 -27.33 5.37
N ALA A 218 33.93 -26.54 6.07
CA ALA A 218 33.89 -25.09 5.96
C ALA A 218 34.18 -24.62 4.53
N LEU A 219 35.28 -25.08 3.93
CA LEU A 219 35.62 -24.72 2.54
C LEU A 219 34.57 -25.17 1.53
N ARG A 220 33.94 -26.34 1.76
CA ARG A 220 32.92 -26.87 0.86
C ARG A 220 31.56 -26.18 0.96
N PHE A 221 31.07 -25.95 2.19
CA PHE A 221 29.68 -25.51 2.43
C PHE A 221 29.54 -24.05 2.78
N TYR A 222 30.56 -23.39 3.35
CA TYR A 222 30.54 -21.95 3.60
C TYR A 222 31.19 -21.15 2.46
N ASP A 223 32.37 -21.60 2.00
CA ASP A 223 33.10 -20.91 0.94
C ASP A 223 32.68 -21.36 -0.47
N GLY A 224 31.86 -22.41 -0.59
CA GLY A 224 31.32 -22.93 -1.87
C GLY A 224 32.35 -23.55 -2.80
N LYS A 225 33.57 -23.90 -2.30
CA LYS A 225 34.66 -24.46 -3.13
C LYS A 225 34.36 -25.85 -3.63
N THR A 226 34.85 -26.20 -4.81
CA THR A 226 34.78 -27.53 -5.36
C THR A 226 35.79 -28.50 -4.66
N GLN A 227 35.59 -29.81 -4.72
CA GLN A 227 36.54 -30.77 -4.14
C GLN A 227 37.94 -30.65 -4.71
N MET A 228 38.09 -30.24 -5.97
CA MET A 228 39.38 -29.97 -6.63
C MET A 228 40.11 -28.79 -6.03
N GLU A 229 39.40 -27.68 -5.83
CA GLU A 229 39.97 -26.46 -5.20
C GLU A 229 40.37 -26.72 -3.76
N VAL A 230 39.53 -27.41 -2.97
CA VAL A 230 39.84 -27.85 -1.61
C VAL A 230 41.07 -28.76 -1.57
N SER A 231 41.19 -29.69 -2.53
CA SER A 231 42.33 -30.59 -2.68
C SER A 231 43.64 -29.78 -2.91
N SER A 232 43.58 -28.78 -3.77
CA SER A 232 44.73 -27.90 -4.06
C SER A 232 45.15 -27.06 -2.86
N GLU A 233 44.17 -26.56 -2.09
CA GLU A 233 44.41 -25.68 -0.94
C GLU A 233 44.97 -26.45 0.28
N ILE A 234 44.43 -27.63 0.57
CA ILE A 234 44.83 -28.45 1.73
C ILE A 234 46.01 -29.33 1.39
N GLY A 235 46.40 -29.50 0.12
CA GLY A 235 47.55 -30.28 -0.31
C GLY A 235 47.32 -31.81 -0.21
N ILE A 236 46.09 -32.31 -0.47
CA ILE A 236 45.71 -33.71 -0.48
C ILE A 236 44.99 -34.06 -1.78
N SER A 237 44.91 -35.37 -2.12
CA SER A 237 44.23 -35.79 -3.33
C SER A 237 42.71 -35.52 -3.24
N GLN A 238 42.06 -35.22 -4.39
CA GLN A 238 40.60 -35.05 -4.49
C GLN A 238 39.85 -36.27 -3.94
N ALA A 239 40.35 -37.50 -4.16
CA ALA A 239 39.75 -38.71 -3.63
C ALA A 239 39.78 -38.77 -2.08
N GLN A 240 40.83 -38.22 -1.45
CA GLN A 240 40.90 -38.09 0.01
C GLN A 240 39.93 -37.06 0.53
N VAL A 241 39.78 -35.89 -0.14
CA VAL A 241 38.77 -34.85 0.20
C VAL A 241 37.36 -35.47 0.16
N SER A 242 37.03 -36.19 -0.92
CA SER A 242 35.71 -36.81 -1.07
C SER A 242 35.44 -37.87 0.03
N ARG A 243 36.46 -38.66 0.42
CA ARG A 243 36.31 -39.66 1.48
C ARG A 243 36.12 -39.01 2.85
N LEU A 244 36.91 -37.95 3.18
CA LEU A 244 36.80 -37.22 4.44
C LEU A 244 35.45 -36.49 4.52
N GLU A 245 35.01 -35.84 3.46
CA GLU A 245 33.69 -35.17 3.38
C GLU A 245 32.56 -36.18 3.66
N LYS A 246 32.56 -37.36 3.00
CA LYS A 246 31.56 -38.41 3.24
C LYS A 246 31.57 -38.94 4.67
N ASN A 247 32.77 -39.16 5.23
CA ASN A 247 32.90 -39.62 6.61
C ASN A 247 32.38 -38.59 7.61
N ALA A 248 32.72 -37.31 7.43
CA ALA A 248 32.23 -36.20 8.27
C ALA A 248 30.71 -36.08 8.22
N ILE A 249 30.13 -36.11 7.02
CA ILE A 249 28.66 -36.07 6.84
C ILE A 249 27.99 -37.27 7.50
N SER A 250 28.58 -38.48 7.35
CA SER A 250 28.06 -39.69 7.99
C SER A 250 28.15 -39.65 9.52
N ALA A 251 29.21 -39.07 10.07
CA ALA A 251 29.35 -38.84 11.52
C ALA A 251 28.32 -37.87 12.06
N ILE A 252 28.12 -36.71 11.37
CA ILE A 252 27.08 -35.73 11.71
C ILE A 252 25.70 -36.42 11.70
N ARG A 253 25.35 -37.15 10.63
CA ARG A 253 24.05 -37.80 10.49
C ARG A 253 23.77 -38.86 11.58
N LYS A 254 24.81 -39.47 12.17
CA LYS A 254 24.66 -40.40 13.28
C LYS A 254 24.52 -39.70 14.65
N SER A 255 24.90 -38.41 14.73
CA SER A 255 24.90 -37.63 15.98
C SER A 255 23.65 -36.82 16.15
N ILE A 256 22.92 -36.56 15.07
CA ILE A 256 21.60 -35.90 15.03
C ILE A 256 20.52 -36.99 14.94
#